data_ed875d313cee92a607d9779f4d75a4fc
#
_entry.id   ed875d313cee92a607d9779f4d75a4fc
#
_cell.length_a   1.000
_cell.length_b   1.000
_cell.length_c   1.000
_cell.angle_alpha   90.00
_cell.angle_beta   90.00
_cell.angle_gamma   90.00
#
_symmetry.space_group_name_H-M   'P 1'
#
loop_
_entity.id
_entity.type
_entity.pdbx_description
1 polymer ?
#
loop_
_entity_poly.entity_id
_entity_poly.type
_entity_poly.pdbx_seq_one_letter_code
_entity_poly.pdbx_strand_id
1 'polypeptide(L)'
;MLALEYGGAFCIPVWINRCGVMAGAGQFGHPEQGIFSFWIHSWLRRAPLKYIGFAGNGCQVRDCMHPRDLVPLLRQQIATTGGDVPRVVNLGGGLSNSMSLAQLSAWCDGRFGPHAVAADPQPRPFDLPWVVMDHSLAGRVWGWQPQTPLMATLDEIADHAVQHPEWLEISRP
;
A
#
# COMPACT_ATOMS: atom_id res chain seq x y z
N MET A 1 -14.34 -10.91 11.28
CA MET A 1 -15.53 -11.70 11.74
C MET A 1 -15.99 -11.21 13.10
N LEU A 2 -15.19 -11.23 14.17
CA LEU A 2 -15.58 -10.80 15.52
C LEU A 2 -16.28 -9.42 15.57
N ALA A 3 -15.75 -8.42 14.84
CA ALA A 3 -16.36 -7.09 14.79
C ALA A 3 -17.81 -7.08 14.26
N LEU A 4 -18.13 -7.96 13.28
CA LEU A 4 -19.50 -8.08 12.75
C LEU A 4 -20.44 -8.72 13.78
N GLU A 5 -19.96 -9.71 14.53
CA GLU A 5 -20.73 -10.36 15.61
C GLU A 5 -21.05 -9.34 16.72
N TYR A 6 -20.06 -8.55 17.15
CA TYR A 6 -20.29 -7.46 18.10
C TYR A 6 -21.27 -6.42 17.55
N GLY A 7 -21.11 -6.04 16.29
CA GLY A 7 -22.04 -5.12 15.63
C GLY A 7 -23.48 -5.62 15.69
N GLY A 8 -23.71 -6.91 15.41
CA GLY A 8 -25.02 -7.54 15.51
C GLY A 8 -25.54 -7.62 16.93
N ALA A 9 -24.70 -8.06 17.87
CA ALA A 9 -25.10 -8.23 19.28
C ALA A 9 -25.46 -6.91 19.97
N PHE A 10 -24.79 -5.81 19.63
CA PHE A 10 -24.97 -4.51 20.27
C PHE A 10 -25.65 -3.47 19.37
N CYS A 11 -26.20 -3.87 18.22
CA CYS A 11 -26.85 -2.98 17.27
C CYS A 11 -25.96 -1.81 16.82
N ILE A 12 -24.66 -2.05 16.67
CA ILE A 12 -23.68 -1.06 16.22
C ILE A 12 -23.41 -1.25 14.72
N PRO A 13 -23.59 -0.21 13.88
CA PRO A 13 -23.19 -0.30 12.46
C PRO A 13 -21.68 -0.57 12.34
N VAL A 14 -21.31 -1.66 11.66
CA VAL A 14 -19.90 -2.04 11.44
C VAL A 14 -19.66 -2.20 9.95
N TRP A 15 -18.60 -1.58 9.47
CA TRP A 15 -18.07 -1.72 8.12
C TRP A 15 -16.64 -2.24 8.19
N ILE A 16 -16.32 -3.25 7.39
CA ILE A 16 -14.96 -3.83 7.32
C ILE A 16 -14.38 -3.49 5.96
N ASN A 17 -13.37 -2.64 5.96
CA ASN A 17 -12.58 -2.29 4.79
C ASN A 17 -11.28 -3.10 4.80
N ARG A 18 -11.18 -4.12 3.93
CA ARG A 18 -9.94 -4.89 3.75
C ARG A 18 -9.06 -4.15 2.75
N CYS A 19 -8.10 -3.41 3.26
CA CYS A 19 -7.22 -2.59 2.46
C CYS A 19 -6.01 -3.38 1.94
N GLY A 20 -5.64 -3.17 0.67
CA GLY A 20 -4.34 -3.50 0.12
C GLY A 20 -3.25 -2.61 0.71
N VAL A 21 -2.09 -2.51 0.04
CA VAL A 21 -1.03 -1.63 0.53
C VAL A 21 -1.47 -0.17 0.41
N MET A 22 -1.42 0.54 1.53
CA MET A 22 -1.58 2.00 1.56
C MET A 22 -0.22 2.66 1.68
N ALA A 23 0.05 3.67 0.83
CA ALA A 23 1.27 4.45 0.88
C ALA A 23 1.00 5.92 0.57
N GLY A 24 1.81 6.80 1.13
CA GLY A 24 1.73 8.25 0.97
C GLY A 24 2.86 8.95 1.72
N ALA A 25 2.96 10.26 1.55
CA ALA A 25 3.94 11.09 2.25
C ALA A 25 3.84 10.93 3.77
N GLY A 26 4.98 10.97 4.45
CA GLY A 26 5.06 10.87 5.91
C GLY A 26 4.85 9.46 6.48
N GLN A 27 4.70 8.44 5.65
CA GLN A 27 4.67 7.06 6.11
C GLN A 27 6.07 6.56 6.47
N PHE A 28 6.21 5.93 7.62
CA PHE A 28 7.45 5.24 7.98
C PHE A 28 7.58 3.95 7.19
N GLY A 29 8.72 3.79 6.51
CA GLY A 29 9.06 2.56 5.80
C GLY A 29 9.79 1.58 6.72
N HIS A 30 9.36 0.32 6.73
CA HIS A 30 10.01 -0.77 7.46
C HIS A 30 10.16 -1.99 6.54
N PRO A 31 11.20 -2.84 6.69
CA PRO A 31 11.39 -4.03 5.85
C PRO A 31 10.20 -4.99 5.81
N GLU A 32 9.38 -5.00 6.85
CA GLU A 32 8.20 -5.87 6.97
C GLU A 32 6.89 -5.16 6.66
N GLN A 33 6.89 -3.82 6.58
CA GLN A 33 5.68 -3.04 6.36
C GLN A 33 5.97 -1.73 5.62
N GLY A 34 5.08 -1.33 4.71
CA GLY A 34 5.23 -0.07 3.98
C GLY A 34 6.28 -0.13 2.88
N ILE A 35 6.23 -1.16 2.05
CA ILE A 35 7.25 -1.49 1.04
C ILE A 35 7.60 -0.31 0.12
N PHE A 36 6.63 0.51 -0.31
CA PHE A 36 6.89 1.65 -1.20
C PHE A 36 7.73 2.72 -0.50
N SER A 37 7.33 3.15 0.69
CA SER A 37 8.09 4.12 1.49
C SER A 37 9.45 3.57 1.91
N PHE A 38 9.51 2.30 2.35
CA PHE A 38 10.77 1.65 2.73
C PHE A 38 11.76 1.63 1.56
N TRP A 39 11.30 1.29 0.35
CA TRP A 39 12.16 1.19 -0.83
C TRP A 39 12.71 2.55 -1.24
N ILE A 40 11.84 3.57 -1.35
CA ILE A 40 12.22 4.95 -1.69
C ILE A 40 13.18 5.53 -0.65
N HIS A 41 12.89 5.39 0.65
CA HIS A 41 13.74 5.90 1.73
C HIS A 41 15.10 5.21 1.75
N SER A 42 15.14 3.89 1.56
CA SER A 42 16.39 3.13 1.49
C SER A 42 17.23 3.53 0.28
N TRP A 43 16.59 3.77 -0.87
CA TRP A 43 17.25 4.25 -2.08
C TRP A 43 17.91 5.61 -1.89
N LEU A 44 17.20 6.57 -1.30
CA LEU A 44 17.72 7.90 -0.96
C LEU A 44 18.91 7.85 0.00
N ARG A 45 18.85 6.99 1.01
CA ARG A 45 19.93 6.83 1.99
C ARG A 45 21.09 5.97 1.48
N ARG A 46 20.98 5.40 0.28
CA ARG A 46 21.93 4.39 -0.22
C ARG A 46 22.08 3.20 0.74
N ALA A 47 20.99 2.87 1.47
CA ALA A 47 20.95 1.74 2.39
C ALA A 47 20.88 0.42 1.62
N PRO A 48 21.44 -0.68 2.14
CA PRO A 48 21.38 -1.98 1.49
C PRO A 48 19.94 -2.44 1.25
N LEU A 49 19.65 -2.87 0.02
CA LEU A 49 18.36 -3.42 -0.40
C LEU A 49 18.54 -4.82 -0.96
N LYS A 50 17.52 -5.66 -0.79
CA LYS A 50 17.50 -7.04 -1.30
C LYS A 50 16.13 -7.38 -1.88
N TYR A 51 16.13 -8.07 -3.03
CA TYR A 51 14.99 -8.83 -3.50
C TYR A 51 14.96 -10.17 -2.79
N ILE A 52 14.06 -10.36 -1.84
CA ILE A 52 13.96 -11.57 -1.02
C ILE A 52 12.90 -12.50 -1.60
N GLY A 53 13.22 -13.79 -1.72
CA GLY A 53 12.32 -14.79 -2.33
C GLY A 53 12.21 -14.67 -3.85
N PHE A 54 11.35 -15.48 -4.44
CA PHE A 54 11.01 -15.45 -5.88
C PHE A 54 12.24 -15.37 -6.79
N ALA A 55 13.23 -16.23 -6.55
CA ALA A 55 14.53 -16.27 -7.24
C ALA A 55 15.38 -14.98 -7.10
N GLY A 56 15.06 -14.10 -6.18
CA GLY A 56 15.81 -12.85 -5.94
C GLY A 56 15.72 -11.81 -7.06
N ASN A 57 14.65 -11.84 -7.84
CA ASN A 57 14.50 -10.99 -9.05
C ASN A 57 13.55 -9.81 -8.88
N GLY A 58 12.88 -9.66 -7.71
CA GLY A 58 11.98 -8.56 -7.44
C GLY A 58 10.65 -8.58 -8.22
N CYS A 59 10.24 -9.76 -8.74
CA CYS A 59 9.00 -9.89 -9.53
C CYS A 59 7.72 -9.94 -8.70
N GLN A 60 7.79 -9.94 -7.37
CA GLN A 60 6.60 -9.88 -6.53
C GLN A 60 5.86 -8.55 -6.74
N VAL A 61 4.53 -8.65 -6.95
CA VAL A 61 3.66 -7.51 -7.28
C VAL A 61 2.77 -7.15 -6.12
N ARG A 62 2.63 -5.85 -5.88
CA ARG A 62 1.66 -5.27 -4.94
C ARG A 62 0.95 -4.10 -5.60
N ASP A 63 -0.34 -3.94 -5.30
CA ASP A 63 -1.05 -2.70 -5.62
C ASP A 63 -0.87 -1.67 -4.49
N CYS A 64 -1.02 -0.41 -4.84
CA CYS A 64 -0.89 0.70 -3.92
C CYS A 64 -2.12 1.61 -3.99
N MET A 65 -2.66 1.94 -2.84
CA MET A 65 -3.74 2.91 -2.68
C MET A 65 -3.25 4.08 -1.83
N HIS A 66 -3.54 5.31 -2.26
CA HIS A 66 -3.25 6.49 -1.44
C HIS A 66 -4.29 6.61 -0.30
N PRO A 67 -3.90 6.87 0.96
CA PRO A 67 -4.83 6.99 2.09
C PRO A 67 -5.93 8.05 1.89
N ARG A 68 -5.66 9.12 1.14
CA ARG A 68 -6.67 10.16 0.85
C ARG A 68 -7.89 9.62 0.12
N ASP A 69 -7.73 8.56 -0.67
CA ASP A 69 -8.82 7.97 -1.45
C ASP A 69 -9.82 7.21 -0.55
N LEU A 70 -9.41 6.86 0.67
CA LEU A 70 -10.28 6.22 1.65
C LEU A 70 -11.28 7.20 2.29
N VAL A 71 -10.91 8.47 2.43
CA VAL A 71 -11.68 9.48 3.18
C VAL A 71 -13.13 9.63 2.69
N PRO A 72 -13.41 9.74 1.38
CA PRO A 72 -14.79 9.85 0.89
C PRO A 72 -15.63 8.62 1.25
N LEU A 73 -15.06 7.42 1.17
CA LEU A 73 -15.76 6.18 1.54
C LEU A 73 -16.10 6.16 3.03
N LEU A 74 -15.15 6.50 3.91
CA LEU A 74 -15.39 6.55 5.35
C LEU A 74 -16.49 7.52 5.69
N ARG A 75 -16.56 8.69 5.05
CA ARG A 75 -17.65 9.66 5.23
C ARG A 75 -19.00 9.07 4.86
N GLN A 76 -19.10 8.35 3.75
CA GLN A 76 -20.34 7.68 3.34
C GLN A 76 -20.75 6.59 4.34
N GLN A 77 -19.78 5.76 4.76
CA GLN A 77 -20.03 4.69 5.73
C GLN A 77 -20.49 5.22 7.08
N ILE A 78 -19.90 6.31 7.59
CA ILE A 78 -20.29 6.97 8.85
C ILE A 78 -21.72 7.54 8.73
N ALA A 79 -22.08 8.10 7.59
CA ALA A 79 -23.41 8.66 7.36
C ALA A 79 -24.50 7.58 7.15
N THR A 80 -24.13 6.32 6.93
CA THR A 80 -25.05 5.23 6.63
C THR A 80 -25.43 4.49 7.92
N THR A 81 -26.68 4.66 8.38
CA THR A 81 -27.18 4.10 9.64
C THR A 81 -27.84 2.72 9.48
N GLY A 82 -28.10 2.25 8.27
CA GLY A 82 -28.78 0.97 8.00
C GLY A 82 -28.78 0.62 6.53
N GLY A 83 -29.48 -0.47 6.19
CA GLY A 83 -29.66 -0.94 4.81
C GLY A 83 -29.00 -2.30 4.57
N ASP A 84 -29.47 -2.98 3.53
CA ASP A 84 -28.92 -4.26 3.04
C ASP A 84 -27.70 -3.99 2.15
N VAL A 85 -26.63 -3.48 2.78
CA VAL A 85 -25.37 -3.15 2.11
C VAL A 85 -24.28 -4.12 2.60
N PRO A 86 -23.48 -4.73 1.71
CA PRO A 86 -22.37 -5.58 2.10
C PRO A 86 -21.46 -4.91 3.15
N ARG A 87 -21.30 -5.57 4.29
CA ARG A 87 -20.52 -5.04 5.43
C ARG A 87 -19.02 -5.19 5.26
N VAL A 88 -18.57 -5.95 4.26
CA VAL A 88 -17.16 -6.22 4.00
C VAL A 88 -16.85 -5.91 2.56
N VAL A 89 -15.89 -5.03 2.32
CA VAL A 89 -15.40 -4.69 0.99
C VAL A 89 -13.87 -4.72 0.93
N ASN A 90 -13.32 -5.04 -0.23
CA ASN A 90 -11.90 -4.89 -0.49
C ASN A 90 -11.63 -3.50 -1.08
N LEU A 91 -10.53 -2.89 -0.64
CA LEU A 91 -10.07 -1.59 -1.13
C LEU A 91 -8.59 -1.71 -1.52
N GLY A 92 -8.22 -1.17 -2.65
CA GLY A 92 -6.84 -1.20 -3.12
C GLY A 92 -6.66 -0.41 -4.40
N GLY A 93 -5.43 -0.34 -4.87
CA GLY A 93 -5.09 0.35 -6.09
C GLY A 93 -5.55 -0.36 -7.36
N GLY A 94 -5.80 -1.67 -7.28
CA GLY A 94 -6.12 -2.50 -8.42
C GLY A 94 -4.96 -2.65 -9.41
N LEU A 95 -5.25 -3.20 -10.60
CA LEU A 95 -4.22 -3.45 -11.61
C LEU A 95 -3.54 -2.16 -12.11
N SER A 96 -4.28 -1.08 -12.27
CA SER A 96 -3.74 0.21 -12.76
C SER A 96 -2.73 0.85 -11.80
N ASN A 97 -2.84 0.56 -10.51
CA ASN A 97 -1.95 1.06 -9.47
C ASN A 97 -1.11 -0.07 -8.84
N SER A 98 -0.71 -1.05 -9.65
CA SER A 98 0.16 -2.13 -9.19
C SER A 98 1.51 -2.11 -9.89
N MET A 99 2.54 -2.56 -9.19
CA MET A 99 3.88 -2.73 -9.74
C MET A 99 4.66 -3.81 -9.00
N SER A 100 5.66 -4.36 -9.70
CA SER A 100 6.63 -5.24 -9.07
C SER A 100 7.70 -4.43 -8.34
N LEU A 101 8.42 -5.09 -7.43
CA LEU A 101 9.54 -4.48 -6.73
C LEU A 101 10.68 -4.09 -7.68
N ALA A 102 10.89 -4.87 -8.76
CA ALA A 102 11.83 -4.52 -9.81
C ALA A 102 11.41 -3.24 -10.57
N GLN A 103 10.11 -3.07 -10.86
CA GLN A 103 9.60 -1.83 -11.46
C GLN A 103 9.75 -0.62 -10.53
N LEU A 104 9.51 -0.81 -9.22
CA LEU A 104 9.76 0.24 -8.22
C LEU A 104 11.25 0.62 -8.17
N SER A 105 12.15 -0.36 -8.25
CA SER A 105 13.59 -0.10 -8.35
C SER A 105 13.95 0.70 -9.60
N ALA A 106 13.39 0.34 -10.75
CA ALA A 106 13.63 1.08 -12.00
C ALA A 106 13.10 2.53 -11.92
N TRP A 107 11.96 2.74 -11.25
CA TRP A 107 11.46 4.10 -10.99
C TRP A 107 12.41 4.88 -10.06
N CYS A 108 12.88 4.26 -8.98
CA CYS A 108 13.86 4.88 -8.07
C CYS A 108 15.19 5.20 -8.78
N ASP A 109 15.64 4.30 -9.65
CA ASP A 109 16.86 4.50 -10.46
C ASP A 109 16.75 5.74 -11.36
N GLY A 110 15.62 5.87 -12.05
CA GLY A 110 15.33 7.04 -12.86
C GLY A 110 15.21 8.34 -12.05
N ARG A 111 14.72 8.29 -10.83
CA ARG A 111 14.49 9.46 -9.98
C ARG A 111 15.71 9.92 -9.18
N PHE A 112 16.52 8.97 -8.68
CA PHE A 112 17.60 9.23 -7.72
C PHE A 112 18.98 8.74 -8.17
N GLY A 113 19.05 8.14 -9.36
CA GLY A 113 20.24 7.51 -9.91
C GLY A 113 20.49 6.09 -9.39
N PRO A 114 21.48 5.40 -9.98
CA PRO A 114 21.70 3.97 -9.76
C PRO A 114 21.94 3.58 -8.32
N HIS A 115 21.36 2.44 -7.90
CA HIS A 115 21.60 1.82 -6.61
C HIS A 115 21.54 0.29 -6.75
N ALA A 116 22.50 -0.41 -6.14
CA ALA A 116 22.57 -1.86 -6.21
C ALA A 116 21.52 -2.50 -5.27
N VAL A 117 20.76 -3.45 -5.82
CA VAL A 117 19.85 -4.30 -5.06
C VAL A 117 20.35 -5.73 -5.12
N ALA A 118 20.64 -6.34 -3.98
CA ALA A 118 21.13 -7.70 -3.90
C ALA A 118 20.01 -8.72 -4.16
N ALA A 119 20.36 -9.89 -4.72
CA ALA A 119 19.44 -11.01 -4.82
C ALA A 119 19.54 -11.88 -3.56
N ASP A 120 18.39 -12.23 -2.98
CA ASP A 120 18.28 -13.19 -1.89
C ASP A 120 17.16 -14.18 -2.23
N PRO A 121 17.49 -15.34 -2.81
CA PRO A 121 16.49 -16.30 -3.28
C PRO A 121 15.76 -17.04 -2.14
N GLN A 122 16.18 -16.87 -0.89
CA GLN A 122 15.54 -17.52 0.26
C GLN A 122 14.11 -16.99 0.43
N PRO A 123 13.08 -17.86 0.42
CA PRO A 123 11.71 -17.43 0.55
C PRO A 123 11.41 -16.92 1.95
N ARG A 124 10.58 -15.87 2.03
CA ARG A 124 9.95 -15.49 3.29
C ARG A 124 8.75 -16.41 3.58
N PRO A 125 8.50 -16.77 4.83
CA PRO A 125 7.26 -17.47 5.19
C PRO A 125 6.02 -16.67 4.77
N PHE A 126 5.05 -17.36 4.18
CA PHE A 126 3.74 -16.79 3.80
C PHE A 126 3.76 -15.62 2.79
N ASP A 127 4.88 -15.40 2.09
CA ASP A 127 4.93 -14.37 1.05
C ASP A 127 4.24 -14.85 -0.24
N LEU A 128 3.55 -13.92 -0.91
CA LEU A 128 2.80 -14.19 -2.13
C LEU A 128 3.41 -13.45 -3.32
N PRO A 129 3.52 -14.11 -4.50
CA PRO A 129 4.11 -13.48 -5.68
C PRO A 129 3.24 -12.34 -6.24
N TRP A 130 1.94 -12.40 -6.01
CA TRP A 130 0.97 -11.45 -6.56
C TRP A 130 -0.12 -11.15 -5.55
N VAL A 131 -0.21 -9.89 -5.13
CA VAL A 131 -1.31 -9.39 -4.29
C VAL A 131 -1.80 -8.08 -4.88
N VAL A 132 -2.95 -8.15 -5.55
CA VAL A 132 -3.65 -7.01 -6.14
C VAL A 132 -5.12 -7.12 -5.73
N MET A 133 -5.64 -6.08 -5.10
CA MET A 133 -7.01 -6.09 -4.56
C MET A 133 -8.05 -5.85 -5.66
N ASP A 134 -9.08 -6.69 -5.68
CA ASP A 134 -10.29 -6.41 -6.46
C ASP A 134 -11.25 -5.55 -5.63
N HIS A 135 -11.38 -4.29 -6.01
CA HIS A 135 -12.27 -3.31 -5.38
C HIS A 135 -13.62 -3.16 -6.10
N SER A 136 -13.95 -4.04 -7.04
CA SER A 136 -15.17 -3.93 -7.85
C SER A 136 -16.46 -3.91 -7.02
N LEU A 137 -16.49 -4.64 -5.89
CA LEU A 137 -17.63 -4.61 -4.98
C LEU A 137 -17.79 -3.23 -4.32
N ALA A 138 -16.69 -2.61 -3.89
CA ALA A 138 -16.72 -1.25 -3.33
C ALA A 138 -17.22 -0.23 -4.38
N GLY A 139 -16.82 -0.40 -5.63
CA GLY A 139 -17.32 0.39 -6.75
C GLY A 139 -18.83 0.27 -6.94
N ARG A 140 -19.37 -0.95 -6.94
CA ARG A 140 -20.82 -1.17 -7.11
C ARG A 140 -21.66 -0.66 -5.93
N VAL A 141 -21.15 -0.83 -4.71
CA VAL A 141 -21.92 -0.56 -3.50
C VAL A 141 -21.81 0.90 -3.05
N TRP A 142 -20.62 1.47 -3.16
CA TRP A 142 -20.28 2.79 -2.63
C TRP A 142 -19.89 3.80 -3.71
N GLY A 143 -19.86 3.42 -4.98
CA GLY A 143 -19.29 4.27 -6.04
C GLY A 143 -17.79 4.56 -5.86
N TRP A 144 -17.11 3.75 -5.02
CA TRP A 144 -15.72 4.00 -4.65
C TRP A 144 -14.73 3.34 -5.63
N GLN A 145 -13.72 4.09 -6.01
CA GLN A 145 -12.54 3.60 -6.72
C GLN A 145 -11.31 4.44 -6.35
N PRO A 146 -10.10 3.91 -6.47
CA PRO A 146 -8.89 4.69 -6.24
C PRO A 146 -8.81 5.83 -7.26
N GLN A 147 -8.48 7.03 -6.79
CA GLN A 147 -8.39 8.24 -7.63
C GLN A 147 -6.94 8.67 -7.85
N THR A 148 -6.07 8.39 -6.88
CA THR A 148 -4.67 8.83 -6.92
C THR A 148 -3.85 7.82 -7.72
N PRO A 149 -3.24 8.23 -8.85
CA PRO A 149 -2.35 7.35 -9.62
C PRO A 149 -1.13 6.91 -8.80
N LEU A 150 -0.66 5.68 -9.02
CA LEU A 150 0.51 5.15 -8.33
C LEU A 150 1.74 6.06 -8.49
N MET A 151 2.01 6.55 -9.70
CA MET A 151 3.17 7.44 -9.94
C MET A 151 3.09 8.71 -9.11
N ALA A 152 1.92 9.33 -9.01
CA ALA A 152 1.72 10.52 -8.15
C ALA A 152 1.97 10.21 -6.67
N THR A 153 1.57 9.02 -6.21
CA THR A 153 1.85 8.57 -4.85
C THR A 153 3.35 8.40 -4.60
N LEU A 154 4.08 7.81 -5.56
CA LEU A 154 5.54 7.63 -5.45
C LEU A 154 6.27 8.98 -5.45
N ASP A 155 5.86 9.90 -6.33
CA ASP A 155 6.41 11.25 -6.39
C ASP A 155 6.18 12.00 -5.07
N GLU A 156 4.98 11.91 -4.50
CA GLU A 156 4.66 12.54 -3.21
C GLU A 156 5.52 11.99 -2.05
N ILE A 157 5.73 10.66 -2.00
CA ILE A 157 6.62 10.03 -1.01
C ILE A 157 8.06 10.53 -1.18
N ALA A 158 8.53 10.56 -2.42
CA ALA A 158 9.88 10.97 -2.77
C ALA A 158 10.16 12.45 -2.43
N ASP A 159 9.24 13.32 -2.82
CA ASP A 159 9.35 14.76 -2.56
C ASP A 159 9.32 15.05 -1.06
N HIS A 160 8.44 14.40 -0.31
CA HIS A 160 8.40 14.50 1.14
C HIS A 160 9.72 14.05 1.78
N ALA A 161 10.26 12.90 1.35
CA ALA A 161 11.51 12.38 1.88
C ALA A 161 12.72 13.29 1.60
N VAL A 162 12.74 13.96 0.45
CA VAL A 162 13.78 14.95 0.09
C VAL A 162 13.64 16.23 0.92
N GLN A 163 12.41 16.70 1.14
CA GLN A 163 12.12 17.92 1.90
C GLN A 163 12.26 17.74 3.41
N HIS A 164 12.14 16.52 3.91
CA HIS A 164 12.15 16.17 5.33
C HIS A 164 13.20 15.09 5.64
N PRO A 165 14.50 15.38 5.50
CA PRO A 165 15.55 14.39 5.72
C PRO A 165 15.56 13.82 7.15
N GLU A 166 15.08 14.57 8.15
CA GLU A 166 14.90 14.10 9.53
C GLU A 166 13.93 12.91 9.60
N TRP A 167 12.95 12.83 8.70
CA TRP A 167 12.01 11.70 8.61
C TRP A 167 12.69 10.39 8.24
N LEU A 168 13.73 10.47 7.41
CA LEU A 168 14.53 9.31 7.03
C LEU A 168 15.32 8.74 8.23
N GLU A 169 15.71 9.58 9.18
CA GLU A 169 16.40 9.14 10.39
C GLU A 169 15.45 8.39 11.34
N ILE A 170 14.21 8.86 11.49
CA ILE A 170 13.18 8.23 12.33
C ILE A 170 12.74 6.88 11.74
N SER A 171 12.73 6.75 10.40
CA SER A 171 12.31 5.52 9.70
C SER A 171 13.44 4.50 9.49
N ARG A 172 14.55 4.61 10.22
CA ARG A 172 15.61 3.57 10.19
C ARG A 172 15.06 2.27 10.78
N PRO A 173 15.36 1.11 10.12
CA PRO A 173 15.01 -0.21 10.64
C PRO A 173 15.84 -0.54 11.89
#